data_51ac34ef062f8b225042859c9029af65
#
_entry.id   51ac34ef062f8b225042859c9029af65
#
_cell.length_a   1.000
_cell.length_b   1.000
_cell.length_c   1.000
_cell.angle_alpha   90.00
_cell.angle_beta   90.00
_cell.angle_gamma   90.00
#
_symmetry.space_group_name_H-M   'P 1'
#
loop_
_entity.id
_entity.type
_entity.pdbx_description
1 polymer ?
#
loop_
_entity_poly.entity_id
_entity_poly.type
_entity_poly.pdbx_seq_one_letter_code
_entity_poly.pdbx_strand_id
1 'polypeptide(L)'
;MSKPEFVYVIYIASTPEKVFQALTDEKMSEQYWVGNRVVSDWKIGAPFTLKLKREDKDVTGKVLEFDPPRRLAYSFRAAHAGMEAEPPSRVTFELEPQRDQVKLTVVHDKFEPGSKAFESVSRGWPLVLSSLKSYLETGKVLHAPWYEDARQGAA
;
A
#
# COMPACT_ATOMS: atom_id res chain seq x y z
N MET A 1 0.02 -8.68 25.60
CA MET A 1 0.03 -7.43 24.82
C MET A 1 -0.69 -7.63 23.50
N SER A 2 -1.52 -6.68 23.15
CA SER A 2 -2.23 -6.74 21.87
C SER A 2 -1.26 -6.44 20.71
N LYS A 3 -1.52 -7.06 19.58
CA LYS A 3 -0.74 -6.78 18.36
C LYS A 3 -1.25 -5.47 17.74
N PRO A 4 -0.37 -4.61 17.28
CA PRO A 4 -0.81 -3.36 16.67
C PRO A 4 -1.46 -3.61 15.30
N GLU A 5 -2.42 -2.76 14.96
CA GLU A 5 -3.00 -2.74 13.63
C GLU A 5 -3.25 -1.31 13.19
N PHE A 6 -3.18 -1.08 11.89
CA PHE A 6 -3.43 0.22 11.28
C PHE A 6 -4.71 0.12 10.46
N VAL A 7 -5.66 1.00 10.73
CA VAL A 7 -6.92 1.08 9.98
C VAL A 7 -7.08 2.50 9.46
N TYR A 8 -7.37 2.62 8.17
CA TYR A 8 -7.54 3.91 7.54
C TYR A 8 -8.72 3.87 6.57
N VAL A 9 -9.60 4.86 6.68
CA VAL A 9 -10.77 4.96 5.83
C VAL A 9 -10.67 6.25 5.02
N ILE A 10 -10.87 6.16 3.71
CA ILE A 10 -10.81 7.31 2.82
C ILE A 10 -11.91 7.19 1.76
N TYR A 11 -12.47 8.33 1.37
CA TYR A 11 -13.50 8.41 0.34
C TYR A 11 -12.89 9.03 -0.91
N ILE A 12 -13.07 8.37 -2.06
CA ILE A 12 -12.47 8.78 -3.32
C ILE A 12 -13.58 9.00 -4.34
N ALA A 13 -13.59 10.14 -5.00
CA ALA A 13 -14.55 10.45 -6.06
C ALA A 13 -14.15 9.72 -7.33
N SER A 14 -14.47 8.43 -7.38
CA SER A 14 -14.13 7.55 -8.48
C SER A 14 -15.05 6.33 -8.44
N THR A 15 -14.77 5.32 -9.25
CA THR A 15 -15.53 4.06 -9.26
C THR A 15 -14.71 2.95 -8.59
N PRO A 16 -15.37 1.92 -8.04
CA PRO A 16 -14.64 0.78 -7.48
C PRO A 16 -13.66 0.15 -8.48
N GLU A 17 -14.06 0.05 -9.75
CA GLU A 17 -13.22 -0.51 -10.79
C GLU A 17 -11.92 0.28 -10.98
N LYS A 18 -12.02 1.60 -11.00
CA LYS A 18 -10.84 2.46 -11.17
C LYS A 18 -9.93 2.44 -9.95
N VAL A 19 -10.52 2.45 -8.75
CA VAL A 19 -9.73 2.36 -7.52
C VAL A 19 -9.03 1.01 -7.47
N PHE A 20 -9.74 -0.08 -7.76
CA PHE A 20 -9.14 -1.42 -7.75
C PHE A 20 -8.03 -1.53 -8.79
N GLN A 21 -8.25 -0.98 -9.98
CA GLN A 21 -7.21 -0.96 -11.02
C GLN A 21 -5.95 -0.24 -10.51
N ALA A 22 -6.12 0.91 -9.86
CA ALA A 22 -4.97 1.65 -9.35
C ALA A 22 -4.20 0.87 -8.29
N LEU A 23 -4.89 0.05 -7.49
CA LEU A 23 -4.25 -0.76 -6.45
C LEU A 23 -3.44 -1.93 -7.03
N THR A 24 -3.74 -2.36 -8.27
CA THR A 24 -3.13 -3.55 -8.86
C THR A 24 -2.31 -3.27 -10.11
N ASP A 25 -2.28 -2.03 -10.58
CA ASP A 25 -1.57 -1.66 -11.80
C ASP A 25 -0.18 -1.14 -11.48
N GLU A 26 0.83 -1.73 -12.12
CA GLU A 26 2.23 -1.37 -11.87
C GLU A 26 2.51 0.10 -12.21
N LYS A 27 2.06 0.55 -13.37
CA LYS A 27 2.33 1.92 -13.83
C LYS A 27 1.58 2.96 -13.01
N MET A 28 0.33 2.69 -12.66
CA MET A 28 -0.45 3.60 -11.84
C MET A 28 0.15 3.72 -10.44
N SER A 29 0.54 2.60 -9.83
CA SER A 29 1.15 2.63 -8.50
C SER A 29 2.45 3.43 -8.50
N GLU A 30 3.25 3.33 -9.55
CA GLU A 30 4.47 4.12 -9.66
C GLU A 30 4.18 5.62 -9.56
N GLN A 31 3.03 6.07 -10.07
CA GLN A 31 2.65 7.47 -10.03
C GLN A 31 2.30 7.94 -8.61
N TYR A 32 1.40 7.23 -7.93
CA TYR A 32 0.89 7.71 -6.65
C TYR A 32 1.64 7.18 -5.43
N TRP A 33 2.46 6.16 -5.57
CA TRP A 33 3.15 5.50 -4.44
C TRP A 33 4.63 5.90 -4.39
N VAL A 34 4.91 7.17 -4.56
CA VAL A 34 6.23 7.81 -4.50
C VAL A 34 7.31 7.07 -5.32
N GLY A 35 6.90 6.55 -6.48
CA GLY A 35 7.79 5.83 -7.38
C GLY A 35 7.89 4.33 -7.13
N ASN A 36 7.24 3.82 -6.10
CA ASN A 36 7.20 2.38 -5.84
C ASN A 36 6.14 1.70 -6.71
N ARG A 37 6.37 0.43 -7.08
CA ARG A 37 5.50 -0.26 -8.03
C ARG A 37 5.00 -1.58 -7.48
N VAL A 38 3.69 -1.83 -7.60
CA VAL A 38 3.12 -3.14 -7.25
C VAL A 38 3.21 -4.07 -8.45
N VAL A 39 3.69 -5.29 -8.23
CA VAL A 39 3.85 -6.29 -9.28
C VAL A 39 3.33 -7.64 -8.79
N SER A 40 2.41 -8.23 -9.53
CA SER A 40 1.88 -9.56 -9.25
C SER A 40 1.10 -10.06 -10.47
N ASP A 41 0.90 -11.38 -10.53
CA ASP A 41 -0.05 -11.97 -11.48
C ASP A 41 -1.49 -11.88 -10.98
N TRP A 42 -1.66 -11.40 -9.76
CA TRP A 42 -2.97 -11.15 -9.13
C TRP A 42 -3.89 -12.36 -9.12
N LYS A 43 -3.35 -13.48 -8.69
CA LYS A 43 -4.10 -14.71 -8.42
C LYS A 43 -3.85 -15.11 -6.97
N ILE A 44 -4.83 -15.71 -6.32
CA ILE A 44 -4.65 -16.19 -4.95
C ILE A 44 -3.46 -17.14 -4.89
N GLY A 45 -2.53 -16.87 -3.97
CA GLY A 45 -1.29 -17.62 -3.82
C GLY A 45 -0.13 -17.13 -4.68
N ALA A 46 -0.37 -16.23 -5.64
CA ALA A 46 0.69 -15.70 -6.50
C ALA A 46 1.62 -14.78 -5.69
N PRO A 47 2.91 -14.73 -6.07
CA PRO A 47 3.83 -13.77 -5.44
C PRO A 47 3.37 -12.33 -5.67
N PHE A 48 3.57 -11.51 -4.65
CA PHE A 48 3.36 -10.07 -4.69
C PHE A 48 4.69 -9.39 -4.38
N THR A 49 5.02 -8.34 -5.13
CA THR A 49 6.21 -7.53 -4.88
C THR A 49 5.83 -6.06 -4.94
N LEU A 50 6.24 -5.30 -3.94
CA LEU A 50 6.25 -3.86 -3.99
C LEU A 50 7.71 -3.46 -4.24
N LYS A 51 8.01 -3.05 -5.47
CA LYS A 51 9.35 -2.65 -5.85
C LYS A 51 9.62 -1.24 -5.35
N LEU A 52 10.60 -1.11 -4.48
CA LEU A 52 10.91 0.17 -3.82
C LEU A 52 11.98 0.92 -4.60
N LYS A 53 11.66 2.14 -4.99
CA LYS A 53 12.56 2.95 -5.81
C LYS A 53 13.80 3.39 -5.03
N ARG A 54 13.65 3.63 -3.73
CA ARG A 54 14.70 4.25 -2.90
C ARG A 54 15.32 3.31 -1.87
N GLU A 55 14.98 2.03 -1.91
CA GLU A 55 15.54 1.03 -0.99
C GLU A 55 16.24 -0.05 -1.80
N ASP A 56 17.16 -0.74 -1.16
CA ASP A 56 17.93 -1.79 -1.81
C ASP A 56 17.20 -3.14 -1.85
N LYS A 57 16.13 -3.29 -1.09
CA LYS A 57 15.35 -4.51 -1.03
C LYS A 57 13.88 -4.19 -1.11
N ASP A 58 13.15 -5.02 -1.86
CA ASP A 58 11.73 -4.85 -2.08
C ASP A 58 10.91 -5.44 -0.95
N VAL A 59 9.63 -5.05 -0.91
CA VAL A 59 8.63 -5.72 -0.08
C VAL A 59 8.09 -6.91 -0.86
N THR A 60 7.98 -8.07 -0.22
CA THR A 60 7.48 -9.28 -0.85
C THR A 60 6.31 -9.86 -0.07
N GLY A 61 5.50 -10.66 -0.74
CA GLY A 61 4.38 -11.34 -0.11
C GLY A 61 3.67 -12.25 -1.09
N LYS A 62 2.44 -12.62 -0.73
CA LYS A 62 1.56 -13.44 -1.55
C LYS A 62 0.17 -12.84 -1.56
N VAL A 63 -0.54 -12.99 -2.67
CA VAL A 63 -1.95 -12.59 -2.77
C VAL A 63 -2.77 -13.57 -1.94
N LEU A 64 -3.51 -13.05 -0.97
CA LEU A 64 -4.32 -13.85 -0.05
C LEU A 64 -5.80 -13.85 -0.44
N GLU A 65 -6.30 -12.72 -0.94
CA GLU A 65 -7.68 -12.57 -1.41
C GLU A 65 -7.67 -11.71 -2.65
N PHE A 66 -8.52 -12.06 -3.61
CA PHE A 66 -8.63 -11.30 -4.86
C PHE A 66 -10.07 -11.39 -5.36
N ASP A 67 -10.87 -10.37 -5.07
CA ASP A 67 -12.28 -10.29 -5.45
C ASP A 67 -12.57 -8.90 -6.04
N PRO A 68 -12.17 -8.66 -7.31
CA PRO A 68 -12.38 -7.35 -7.93
C PRO A 68 -13.87 -7.06 -8.12
N PRO A 69 -14.31 -5.83 -7.94
CA PRO A 69 -13.55 -4.67 -7.48
C PRO A 69 -13.77 -4.38 -5.99
N ARG A 70 -14.03 -5.40 -5.16
CA ARG A 70 -14.48 -5.22 -3.79
C ARG A 70 -13.43 -5.48 -2.74
N ARG A 71 -12.51 -6.42 -2.97
CA ARG A 71 -11.62 -6.85 -1.92
C ARG A 71 -10.29 -7.36 -2.46
N LEU A 72 -9.21 -6.95 -1.81
CA LEU A 72 -7.85 -7.37 -2.16
C LEU A 72 -7.08 -7.52 -0.86
N ALA A 73 -6.35 -8.62 -0.70
CA ALA A 73 -5.47 -8.79 0.45
C ALA A 73 -4.18 -9.49 0.01
N TYR A 74 -3.07 -9.07 0.62
CA TYR A 74 -1.79 -9.74 0.40
C TYR A 74 -0.94 -9.67 1.67
N SER A 75 -0.02 -10.63 1.82
CA SER A 75 0.95 -10.57 2.88
C SER A 75 2.05 -9.57 2.50
N PHE A 76 2.75 -9.04 3.51
CA PHE A 76 3.62 -7.89 3.33
C PHE A 76 4.84 -8.06 4.23
N ARG A 77 6.00 -8.30 3.62
CA ARG A 77 7.24 -8.49 4.36
C ARG A 77 8.29 -7.52 3.83
N ALA A 78 8.62 -6.54 4.65
CA ALA A 78 9.68 -5.59 4.34
C ALA A 78 11.04 -6.20 4.73
N ALA A 79 12.04 -5.99 3.89
CA ALA A 79 13.37 -6.53 4.12
C ALA A 79 14.45 -5.46 4.19
N HIS A 80 14.04 -4.19 4.25
CA HIS A 80 14.96 -3.05 4.36
C HIS A 80 14.89 -2.45 5.78
N ALA A 81 15.87 -1.62 6.11
CA ALA A 81 15.89 -0.85 7.34
C ALA A 81 15.73 -1.71 8.61
N GLY A 82 16.27 -2.94 8.60
CA GLY A 82 16.27 -3.80 9.78
C GLY A 82 14.97 -4.54 10.04
N MET A 83 14.06 -4.58 9.07
CA MET A 83 12.76 -5.23 9.22
C MET A 83 12.72 -6.69 8.71
N GLU A 84 13.84 -7.19 8.17
CA GLU A 84 13.87 -8.49 7.53
C GLU A 84 13.61 -9.67 8.46
N ALA A 85 13.80 -9.50 9.75
CA ALA A 85 13.57 -10.55 10.75
C ALA A 85 12.11 -10.61 11.19
N GLU A 86 11.28 -9.63 10.83
CA GLU A 86 9.89 -9.61 11.24
C GLU A 86 9.06 -10.57 10.38
N PRO A 87 8.07 -11.26 10.98
CA PRO A 87 7.18 -12.10 10.18
C PRO A 87 6.31 -11.24 9.25
N PRO A 88 5.76 -11.83 8.18
CA PRO A 88 4.91 -11.08 7.27
C PRO A 88 3.69 -10.50 7.97
N SER A 89 3.33 -9.28 7.63
CA SER A 89 2.06 -8.69 8.03
C SER A 89 1.05 -8.88 6.90
N ARG A 90 -0.17 -8.33 7.07
CA ARG A 90 -1.24 -8.49 6.08
C ARG A 90 -1.86 -7.13 5.77
N VAL A 91 -2.03 -6.84 4.49
CA VAL A 91 -2.74 -5.66 4.01
C VAL A 91 -4.05 -6.11 3.39
N THR A 92 -5.16 -5.50 3.80
CA THR A 92 -6.47 -5.77 3.23
C THR A 92 -7.11 -4.46 2.77
N PHE A 93 -7.60 -4.46 1.54
CA PHE A 93 -8.34 -3.34 0.95
C PHE A 93 -9.79 -3.77 0.77
N GLU A 94 -10.72 -2.97 1.27
CA GLU A 94 -12.15 -3.16 1.06
C GLU A 94 -12.73 -1.94 0.38
N LEU A 95 -13.44 -2.15 -0.72
CA LEU A 95 -13.99 -1.08 -1.55
C LEU A 95 -15.52 -1.18 -1.55
N GLU A 96 -16.18 -0.12 -1.09
CA GLU A 96 -17.64 -0.06 -1.05
C GLU A 96 -18.11 1.10 -1.94
N PRO A 97 -18.93 0.81 -2.99
CA PRO A 97 -19.48 1.89 -3.80
C PRO A 97 -20.50 2.70 -3.00
N GLN A 98 -20.43 4.02 -3.11
CA GLN A 98 -21.36 4.92 -2.46
C GLN A 98 -21.72 6.04 -3.43
N ARG A 99 -22.65 5.78 -4.32
CA ARG A 99 -23.08 6.67 -5.40
C ARG A 99 -21.92 6.92 -6.37
N ASP A 100 -21.41 8.15 -6.44
CA ASP A 100 -20.33 8.56 -7.33
C ASP A 100 -18.96 8.55 -6.64
N GLN A 101 -18.87 7.85 -5.52
CA GLN A 101 -17.62 7.75 -4.76
C GLN A 101 -17.43 6.33 -4.23
N VAL A 102 -16.23 6.06 -3.74
CA VAL A 102 -15.85 4.78 -3.17
C VAL A 102 -15.35 4.99 -1.76
N LYS A 103 -15.87 4.21 -0.83
CA LYS A 103 -15.29 4.14 0.51
C LYS A 103 -14.22 3.05 0.47
N LEU A 104 -12.96 3.45 0.61
CA LEU A 104 -11.82 2.53 0.67
C LEU A 104 -11.37 2.40 2.12
N THR A 105 -11.39 1.16 2.62
CA THR A 105 -10.86 0.84 3.94
C THR A 105 -9.58 0.04 3.77
N VAL A 106 -8.51 0.48 4.41
CA VAL A 106 -7.23 -0.23 4.41
C VAL A 106 -6.97 -0.71 5.84
N VAL A 107 -6.75 -2.02 5.97
CA VAL A 107 -6.38 -2.63 7.26
C VAL A 107 -5.02 -3.27 7.07
N HIS A 108 -4.04 -2.85 7.86
CA HIS A 108 -2.71 -3.45 7.84
C HIS A 108 -2.48 -4.02 9.24
N ASP A 109 -2.52 -5.33 9.36
CA ASP A 109 -2.50 -6.03 10.64
C ASP A 109 -1.50 -7.20 10.64
N LYS A 110 -1.55 -8.01 11.69
CA LYS A 110 -0.64 -9.14 11.90
C LYS A 110 0.79 -8.72 12.21
N PHE A 111 0.95 -7.53 12.78
CA PHE A 111 2.25 -7.08 13.29
C PHE A 111 2.49 -7.62 14.70
N GLU A 112 3.75 -7.89 15.02
CA GLU A 112 4.12 -8.21 16.38
C GLU A 112 4.26 -6.93 17.21
N PRO A 113 4.13 -7.01 18.55
CA PRO A 113 4.37 -5.85 19.41
C PRO A 113 5.76 -5.28 19.18
N GLY A 114 5.87 -3.96 19.09
CA GLY A 114 7.14 -3.29 18.84
C GLY A 114 7.63 -3.33 17.40
N SER A 115 6.80 -3.73 16.46
CA SER A 115 7.17 -3.85 15.05
C SER A 115 7.67 -2.53 14.47
N LYS A 116 8.86 -2.57 13.84
CA LYS A 116 9.38 -1.44 13.07
C LYS A 116 8.61 -1.23 11.78
N ALA A 117 8.16 -2.33 11.18
CA ALA A 117 7.35 -2.25 9.96
C ALA A 117 6.04 -1.52 10.25
N PHE A 118 5.40 -1.78 11.40
CA PHE A 118 4.19 -1.08 11.79
C PHE A 118 4.42 0.44 11.87
N GLU A 119 5.50 0.85 12.51
CA GLU A 119 5.82 2.27 12.62
C GLU A 119 6.03 2.90 11.25
N SER A 120 6.74 2.21 10.37
CA SER A 120 7.05 2.70 9.04
C SER A 120 5.78 2.86 8.17
N VAL A 121 4.94 1.81 8.11
CA VAL A 121 3.74 1.87 7.26
C VAL A 121 2.69 2.82 7.83
N SER A 122 2.62 2.96 9.16
CA SER A 122 1.67 3.90 9.78
C SER A 122 1.96 5.34 9.37
N ARG A 123 3.22 5.65 9.11
CA ARG A 123 3.62 6.97 8.60
C ARG A 123 3.39 7.09 7.10
N GLY A 124 3.59 6.00 6.36
CA GLY A 124 3.51 6.01 4.90
C GLY A 124 2.09 5.97 4.35
N TRP A 125 1.21 5.16 4.93
CA TRP A 125 -0.12 4.96 4.38
C TRP A 125 -0.93 6.26 4.20
N PRO A 126 -0.98 7.18 5.18
CA PRO A 126 -1.77 8.40 4.99
C PRO A 126 -1.34 9.20 3.75
N LEU A 127 -0.04 9.29 3.50
CA LEU A 127 0.43 10.01 2.33
C LEU A 127 0.13 9.24 1.04
N VAL A 128 0.41 7.94 1.01
CA VAL A 128 0.16 7.11 -0.18
C VAL A 128 -1.31 7.14 -0.57
N LEU A 129 -2.20 7.02 0.41
CA LEU A 129 -3.64 7.03 0.14
C LEU A 129 -4.15 8.41 -0.24
N SER A 130 -3.59 9.47 0.34
CA SER A 130 -3.91 10.83 -0.08
C SER A 130 -3.45 11.08 -1.52
N SER A 131 -2.28 10.57 -1.88
CA SER A 131 -1.76 10.68 -3.25
C SER A 131 -2.62 9.86 -4.22
N LEU A 132 -3.06 8.67 -3.83
CA LEU A 132 -3.98 7.85 -4.63
C LEU A 132 -5.28 8.62 -4.90
N LYS A 133 -5.87 9.20 -3.86
CA LYS A 133 -7.09 10.00 -3.99
C LYS A 133 -6.89 11.17 -4.96
N SER A 134 -5.84 11.95 -4.76
CA SER A 134 -5.52 13.07 -5.63
C SER A 134 -5.31 12.64 -7.08
N TYR A 135 -4.56 11.55 -7.27
CA TYR A 135 -4.27 11.01 -8.60
C TYR A 135 -5.55 10.62 -9.34
N LEU A 136 -6.45 9.90 -8.67
CA LEU A 136 -7.69 9.44 -9.29
C LEU A 136 -8.69 10.58 -9.52
N GLU A 137 -8.70 11.59 -8.64
CA GLU A 137 -9.66 12.69 -8.75
C GLU A 137 -9.18 13.82 -9.65
N THR A 138 -7.87 14.08 -9.69
CA THR A 138 -7.33 15.25 -10.39
C THR A 138 -6.23 14.94 -11.40
N GLY A 139 -5.68 13.74 -11.39
CA GLY A 139 -4.52 13.38 -12.20
C GLY A 139 -3.19 13.80 -11.60
N LYS A 140 -3.20 14.47 -10.46
CA LYS A 140 -1.98 14.95 -9.80
C LYS A 140 -1.64 14.07 -8.60
N VAL A 141 -0.35 13.78 -8.42
CA VAL A 141 0.12 13.00 -7.29
C VAL A 141 0.68 13.92 -6.21
N LEU A 142 0.80 13.39 -5.00
CA LEU A 142 1.43 14.08 -3.89
C LEU A 142 2.85 13.56 -3.73
N HIS A 143 3.66 14.31 -3.00
CA HIS A 143 5.07 13.99 -2.79
C HIS A 143 5.35 13.79 -1.32
N ALA A 144 6.41 13.05 -1.03
CA ALA A 144 6.87 12.79 0.34
C ALA A 144 8.27 13.38 0.53
N PRO A 145 8.41 14.72 0.65
CA PRO A 145 9.74 15.33 0.75
C PRO A 145 10.56 14.73 1.89
N TRP A 146 9.93 14.43 3.04
CA TRP A 146 10.61 13.83 4.18
C TRP A 146 11.20 12.46 3.88
N TYR A 147 10.62 11.72 2.95
CA TYR A 147 11.11 10.42 2.51
C TYR A 147 12.07 10.57 1.33
N GLU A 148 11.66 11.33 0.33
CA GLU A 148 12.41 11.49 -0.92
C GLU A 148 13.72 12.22 -0.69
N ASP A 149 13.68 13.34 0.04
CA ASP A 149 14.87 14.15 0.30
C ASP A 149 15.82 13.46 1.25
N ALA A 150 15.30 12.77 2.27
CA ALA A 150 16.14 12.04 3.21
C ALA A 150 16.93 10.93 2.51
N ARG A 151 16.32 10.25 1.54
CA ARG A 151 17.01 9.19 0.79
C ARG A 151 18.06 9.76 -0.17
N GLN A 152 17.79 10.90 -0.77
CA GLN A 152 18.78 11.56 -1.61
C GLN A 152 19.94 12.11 -0.80
N GLY A 153 19.64 12.67 0.38
CA GLY A 153 20.66 13.22 1.27
C GLY A 153 21.51 12.17 1.94
N ALA A 154 21.06 10.91 1.99
CA ALA A 154 21.78 9.81 2.60
C ALA A 154 22.83 9.19 1.68
N ALA A 155 22.92 9.67 0.45
CA ALA A 155 23.86 9.15 -0.54
C ALA A 155 25.31 9.47 -0.20
#